data_a4c0c7b1223c48f21106dc518cebec00
#
_entry.id   a4c0c7b1223c48f21106dc518cebec00
#
_cell.length_a   1.000
_cell.length_b   1.000
_cell.length_c   1.000
_cell.angle_alpha   90.00
_cell.angle_beta   90.00
_cell.angle_gamma   90.00
#
_symmetry.space_group_name_H-M   'P 1'
#
loop_
_entity.id
_entity.type
_entity.pdbx_description
1 polymer ?
#
loop_
_entity_poly.entity_id
_entity_poly.type
_entity_poly.pdbx_seq_one_letter_code
_entity_poly.pdbx_strand_id
1 'polypeptide(L)'
;MSIPHTGKLAQAKILIAGCGDLGIRLAHQLGEFHATQVLGLRRTPLTTAAMPKNFRWLSADLTDTETLEKLPKDITHIVFAAAPGARTPADYKSIYLHGLQQTIEACLSPALERVIFISSSAVYGNHEDRWVDENTPTAPKHFNGEVLCEAEQWLLEYGRSHQLQTICLRLSGIYGPGRNFLLDRLRLGQASAPLGDRHWVNRIHVEDAAAA
;
A
#
# COMPACT_ATOMS: atom_id res chain seq x y z
N MET A 1 1.71 9.17 24.98
CA MET A 1 1.00 10.22 24.23
C MET A 1 -0.24 9.58 23.64
N SER A 2 -1.43 9.85 24.20
CA SER A 2 -2.68 9.24 23.74
C SER A 2 -3.10 9.86 22.43
N ILE A 3 -3.34 9.03 21.41
CA ILE A 3 -3.84 9.47 20.10
C ILE A 3 -5.34 9.81 20.25
N PRO A 4 -5.76 11.06 20.07
CA PRO A 4 -7.15 11.46 20.23
C PRO A 4 -7.91 11.42 18.91
N HIS A 5 -8.24 10.26 18.34
CA HIS A 5 -9.11 10.17 17.17
C HIS A 5 -9.93 8.87 17.06
N THR A 6 -10.35 8.28 18.19
CA THR A 6 -11.17 7.06 18.18
C THR A 6 -12.62 7.27 17.73
N GLY A 7 -13.13 8.49 17.67
CA GLY A 7 -14.54 8.76 17.37
C GLY A 7 -14.96 8.62 15.90
N LYS A 8 -14.08 8.92 14.96
CA LYS A 8 -14.41 8.88 13.52
C LYS A 8 -14.23 7.51 12.84
N LEU A 9 -13.40 6.64 13.40
CA LEU A 9 -13.24 5.27 12.88
C LEU A 9 -14.40 4.35 13.28
N ALA A 10 -15.20 4.72 14.23
CA ALA A 10 -16.29 3.91 14.77
C ALA A 10 -17.40 3.52 13.77
N GLN A 11 -17.41 4.09 12.55
CA GLN A 11 -18.36 3.75 11.48
C GLN A 11 -17.64 3.61 10.12
N ALA A 12 -16.31 3.50 10.12
CA ALA A 12 -15.55 3.41 8.88
C ALA A 12 -15.74 2.04 8.20
N LYS A 13 -15.92 2.06 6.89
CA LYS A 13 -15.82 0.89 6.03
C LYS A 13 -14.55 0.99 5.19
N ILE A 14 -13.55 0.19 5.54
CA ILE A 14 -12.20 0.27 5.00
C ILE A 14 -11.98 -0.83 3.97
N LEU A 15 -11.67 -0.46 2.74
CA LEU A 15 -11.22 -1.39 1.69
C LEU A 15 -9.69 -1.47 1.69
N ILE A 16 -9.15 -2.67 1.87
CA ILE A 16 -7.73 -2.96 1.66
C ILE A 16 -7.58 -3.61 0.28
N ALA A 17 -7.28 -2.79 -0.73
CA ALA A 17 -7.08 -3.26 -2.09
C ALA A 17 -5.67 -3.86 -2.25
N GLY A 18 -5.61 -5.14 -2.64
CA GLY A 18 -4.37 -5.91 -2.61
C GLY A 18 -4.05 -6.44 -1.20
N CYS A 19 -5.05 -7.05 -0.54
CA CYS A 19 -4.93 -7.56 0.83
C CYS A 19 -4.04 -8.83 0.88
N GLY A 20 -2.73 -8.61 0.73
CA GLY A 20 -1.65 -9.58 0.93
C GLY A 20 -1.11 -9.54 2.37
N ASP A 21 0.17 -9.87 2.57
CA ASP A 21 0.81 -9.92 3.90
C ASP A 21 0.65 -8.61 4.68
N LEU A 22 0.99 -7.46 4.10
CA LEU A 22 0.83 -6.16 4.75
C LEU A 22 -0.65 -5.86 5.07
N GLY A 23 -1.54 -6.09 4.10
CA GLY A 23 -2.97 -5.83 4.27
C GLY A 23 -3.63 -6.73 5.33
N ILE A 24 -3.19 -7.98 5.47
CA ILE A 24 -3.67 -8.89 6.52
C ILE A 24 -3.26 -8.38 7.90
N ARG A 25 -2.01 -7.92 8.08
CA ARG A 25 -1.54 -7.35 9.35
C ARG A 25 -2.32 -6.08 9.71
N LEU A 26 -2.52 -5.20 8.75
CA LEU A 26 -3.38 -4.03 8.92
C LEU A 26 -4.80 -4.43 9.32
N ALA A 27 -5.39 -5.43 8.67
CA ALA A 27 -6.72 -5.91 9.01
C ALA A 27 -6.82 -6.44 10.44
N HIS A 28 -5.78 -7.11 10.95
CA HIS A 28 -5.72 -7.55 12.35
C HIS A 28 -5.66 -6.37 13.32
N GLN A 29 -4.85 -5.35 13.04
CA GLN A 29 -4.76 -4.14 13.86
C GLN A 29 -6.09 -3.37 13.87
N LEU A 30 -6.74 -3.23 12.70
CA LEU A 30 -8.07 -2.62 12.58
C LEU A 30 -9.18 -3.46 13.24
N GLY A 31 -8.94 -4.75 13.42
CA GLY A 31 -9.86 -5.66 14.12
C GLY A 31 -10.11 -5.32 15.58
N GLU A 32 -9.22 -4.55 16.21
CA GLU A 32 -9.40 -4.03 17.57
C GLU A 32 -10.48 -2.94 17.65
N PHE A 33 -10.83 -2.32 16.53
CA PHE A 33 -11.86 -1.29 16.43
C PHE A 33 -13.20 -1.90 16.01
N HIS A 34 -13.95 -2.43 16.95
CA HIS A 34 -15.14 -3.27 16.72
C HIS A 34 -16.24 -2.66 15.83
N ALA A 35 -16.36 -1.35 15.75
CA ALA A 35 -17.37 -0.69 14.93
C ALA A 35 -16.91 -0.41 13.49
N THR A 36 -15.66 -0.68 13.17
CA THR A 36 -15.08 -0.54 11.83
C THR A 36 -15.32 -1.81 11.02
N GLN A 37 -15.78 -1.70 9.78
CA GLN A 37 -15.82 -2.82 8.85
C GLN A 37 -14.56 -2.84 7.99
N VAL A 38 -13.92 -3.99 7.87
CA VAL A 38 -12.70 -4.16 7.07
C VAL A 38 -12.98 -5.12 5.92
N LEU A 39 -12.72 -4.67 4.70
CA LEU A 39 -12.90 -5.44 3.46
C LEU A 39 -11.54 -5.70 2.84
N GLY A 40 -11.12 -6.95 2.79
CA GLY A 40 -9.86 -7.35 2.15
C GLY A 40 -10.09 -7.79 0.71
N LEU A 41 -9.60 -7.03 -0.26
CA LEU A 41 -9.77 -7.32 -1.67
C LEU A 41 -8.54 -8.00 -2.25
N ARG A 42 -8.73 -9.14 -2.89
CA ARG A 42 -7.73 -9.85 -3.68
C ARG A 42 -8.40 -10.81 -4.68
N ARG A 43 -7.67 -11.23 -5.71
CA ARG A 43 -8.19 -12.17 -6.73
C ARG A 43 -8.66 -13.48 -6.13
N THR A 44 -7.86 -14.06 -5.24
CA THR A 44 -8.18 -15.32 -4.56
C THR A 44 -8.13 -15.11 -3.05
N PRO A 45 -9.28 -15.01 -2.36
CA PRO A 45 -9.35 -14.91 -0.91
C PRO A 45 -8.64 -16.06 -0.19
N LEU A 46 -8.03 -15.77 0.97
CA LEU A 46 -7.38 -16.80 1.80
C LEU A 46 -8.41 -17.36 2.80
N THR A 47 -8.94 -18.54 2.51
CA THR A 47 -9.96 -19.19 3.35
C THR A 47 -9.40 -19.77 4.66
N THR A 48 -8.07 -19.95 4.73
CA THR A 48 -7.40 -20.58 5.90
C THR A 48 -6.89 -19.57 6.93
N ALA A 49 -6.87 -18.27 6.60
CA ALA A 49 -6.42 -17.25 7.54
C ALA A 49 -7.51 -16.94 8.56
N ALA A 50 -7.19 -17.04 9.85
CA ALA A 50 -8.05 -16.53 10.91
C ALA A 50 -8.08 -15.00 10.83
N MET A 51 -9.23 -14.43 10.50
CA MET A 51 -9.40 -12.98 10.37
C MET A 51 -10.28 -12.42 11.50
N PRO A 52 -10.16 -11.12 11.82
CA PRO A 52 -11.04 -10.48 12.82
C PRO A 52 -12.53 -10.61 12.46
N LYS A 53 -13.41 -10.54 13.46
CA LYS A 53 -14.85 -10.69 13.27
C LYS A 53 -15.49 -9.62 12.38
N ASN A 54 -14.90 -8.43 12.34
CA ASN A 54 -15.33 -7.28 11.54
C ASN A 54 -14.73 -7.29 10.12
N PHE A 55 -14.00 -8.36 9.74
CA PHE A 55 -13.36 -8.51 8.43
C PHE A 55 -14.19 -9.38 7.49
N ARG A 56 -14.17 -9.02 6.20
CA ARG A 56 -14.75 -9.82 5.11
C ARG A 56 -13.85 -9.79 3.88
N TRP A 57 -13.66 -10.94 3.26
CA TRP A 57 -13.01 -11.05 1.97
C TRP A 57 -13.91 -10.59 0.82
N LEU A 58 -13.32 -9.88 -0.14
CA LEU A 58 -13.87 -9.60 -1.45
C LEU A 58 -12.97 -10.20 -2.52
N SER A 59 -13.57 -10.74 -3.58
CA SER A 59 -12.85 -11.29 -4.74
C SER A 59 -13.04 -10.36 -5.92
N ALA A 60 -11.94 -9.75 -6.39
CA ALA A 60 -11.89 -8.98 -7.63
C ALA A 60 -10.46 -8.88 -8.15
N ASP A 61 -10.31 -8.63 -9.44
CA ASP A 61 -9.04 -8.28 -10.07
C ASP A 61 -8.97 -6.76 -10.25
N LEU A 62 -7.89 -6.14 -9.76
CA LEU A 62 -7.69 -4.69 -9.84
C LEU A 62 -7.52 -4.20 -11.29
N THR A 63 -7.27 -5.10 -12.22
CA THR A 63 -7.12 -4.83 -13.66
C THR A 63 -8.37 -5.14 -14.48
N ASP A 64 -9.45 -5.58 -13.82
CA ASP A 64 -10.71 -5.96 -14.44
C ASP A 64 -11.87 -5.13 -13.85
N THR A 65 -12.32 -4.14 -14.61
CA THR A 65 -13.37 -3.20 -14.21
C THR A 65 -14.69 -3.89 -13.90
N GLU A 66 -15.06 -4.96 -14.63
CA GLU A 66 -16.31 -5.69 -14.40
C GLU A 66 -16.37 -6.33 -13.01
N THR A 67 -15.21 -6.79 -12.51
CA THR A 67 -15.13 -7.35 -11.16
C THR A 67 -15.17 -6.26 -10.09
N LEU A 68 -14.63 -5.08 -10.38
CA LEU A 68 -14.59 -3.94 -9.46
C LEU A 68 -15.96 -3.24 -9.33
N GLU A 69 -16.81 -3.27 -10.35
CA GLU A 69 -18.17 -2.69 -10.30
C GLU A 69 -19.03 -3.28 -9.18
N LYS A 70 -18.72 -4.50 -8.74
CA LYS A 70 -19.40 -5.22 -7.66
C LYS A 70 -18.98 -4.76 -6.26
N LEU A 71 -18.03 -3.83 -6.16
CA LEU A 71 -17.58 -3.29 -4.86
C LEU A 71 -18.70 -2.47 -4.19
N PRO A 72 -18.81 -2.51 -2.85
CA PRO A 72 -19.75 -1.69 -2.10
C PRO A 72 -19.53 -0.20 -2.39
N LYS A 73 -20.62 0.57 -2.51
CA LYS A 73 -20.56 2.02 -2.75
C LYS A 73 -20.52 2.87 -1.47
N ASP A 74 -20.54 2.24 -0.31
CA ASP A 74 -20.48 2.86 1.01
C ASP A 74 -19.10 2.71 1.67
N ILE A 75 -18.05 2.49 0.86
CA ILE A 75 -16.65 2.49 1.32
C ILE A 75 -16.26 3.92 1.68
N THR A 76 -15.71 4.08 2.89
CA THR A 76 -15.26 5.40 3.39
C THR A 76 -13.76 5.61 3.24
N HIS A 77 -12.98 4.53 3.28
CA HIS A 77 -11.51 4.59 3.21
C HIS A 77 -10.98 3.48 2.30
N ILE A 78 -9.98 3.80 1.50
CA ILE A 78 -9.24 2.83 0.70
C ILE A 78 -7.78 2.84 1.15
N VAL A 79 -7.25 1.65 1.46
CA VAL A 79 -5.81 1.42 1.58
C VAL A 79 -5.38 0.58 0.38
N PHE A 80 -4.67 1.21 -0.56
CA PHE A 80 -4.17 0.53 -1.76
C PHE A 80 -2.78 -0.03 -1.48
N ALA A 81 -2.72 -1.33 -1.16
CA ALA A 81 -1.53 -2.09 -0.78
C ALA A 81 -1.17 -3.19 -1.78
N ALA A 82 -1.71 -3.13 -2.99
CA ALA A 82 -1.43 -4.10 -4.04
C ALA A 82 0.02 -4.00 -4.52
N ALA A 83 0.56 -5.13 -4.94
CA ALA A 83 1.86 -5.21 -5.58
C ALA A 83 1.76 -6.02 -6.87
N PRO A 84 2.53 -5.68 -7.91
CA PRO A 84 2.53 -6.40 -9.18
C PRO A 84 3.05 -7.83 -9.01
N GLY A 85 2.55 -8.74 -9.84
CA GLY A 85 2.95 -10.15 -9.84
C GLY A 85 4.33 -10.37 -10.44
N ALA A 86 4.72 -9.54 -11.41
CA ALA A 86 6.03 -9.58 -12.02
C ALA A 86 6.72 -8.21 -11.95
N ARG A 87 8.06 -8.21 -12.06
CA ARG A 87 8.85 -6.98 -11.99
C ARG A 87 9.13 -6.45 -13.41
N THR A 88 8.04 -6.13 -14.13
CA THR A 88 8.10 -5.51 -15.46
C THR A 88 7.46 -4.12 -15.44
N PRO A 89 7.85 -3.21 -16.37
CA PRO A 89 7.19 -1.90 -16.47
C PRO A 89 5.68 -2.01 -16.70
N ALA A 90 5.24 -2.98 -17.52
CA ALA A 90 3.85 -3.20 -17.83
C ALA A 90 3.03 -3.63 -16.61
N ASP A 91 3.51 -4.61 -15.83
CA ASP A 91 2.83 -5.07 -14.62
C ASP A 91 2.79 -3.97 -13.55
N TYR A 92 3.88 -3.19 -13.41
CA TYR A 92 3.92 -2.06 -12.49
C TYR A 92 2.88 -1.01 -12.86
N LYS A 93 2.81 -0.62 -14.13
CA LYS A 93 1.84 0.36 -14.60
C LYS A 93 0.41 -0.16 -14.50
N SER A 94 0.18 -1.43 -14.82
CA SER A 94 -1.12 -2.07 -14.71
C SER A 94 -1.67 -2.05 -13.28
N ILE A 95 -0.83 -2.34 -12.28
CA ILE A 95 -1.29 -2.39 -10.88
C ILE A 95 -1.25 -1.01 -10.22
N TYR A 96 -0.09 -0.34 -10.22
CA TYR A 96 0.09 0.87 -9.41
C TYR A 96 -0.60 2.10 -9.98
N LEU A 97 -0.77 2.16 -11.31
CA LEU A 97 -1.49 3.27 -11.94
C LEU A 97 -2.92 2.88 -12.28
N HIS A 98 -3.11 1.95 -13.22
CA HIS A 98 -4.46 1.64 -13.71
C HIS A 98 -5.31 0.94 -12.63
N GLY A 99 -4.75 -0.01 -11.89
CA GLY A 99 -5.46 -0.67 -10.79
C GLY A 99 -5.86 0.29 -9.67
N LEU A 100 -5.00 1.26 -9.33
CA LEU A 100 -5.32 2.33 -8.38
C LEU A 100 -6.49 3.18 -8.89
N GLN A 101 -6.40 3.66 -10.14
CA GLN A 101 -7.43 4.47 -10.79
C GLN A 101 -8.78 3.77 -10.79
N GLN A 102 -8.84 2.55 -11.33
CA GLN A 102 -10.06 1.75 -11.43
C GLN A 102 -10.67 1.44 -10.06
N THR A 103 -9.83 1.16 -9.05
CA THR A 103 -10.31 0.90 -7.69
C THR A 103 -10.99 2.13 -7.08
N ILE A 104 -10.39 3.31 -7.24
CA ILE A 104 -10.95 4.56 -6.72
C ILE A 104 -12.24 4.90 -7.44
N GLU A 105 -12.27 4.82 -8.77
CA GLU A 105 -13.45 5.09 -9.58
C GLU A 105 -14.61 4.13 -9.25
N ALA A 106 -14.31 2.85 -9.05
CA ALA A 106 -15.31 1.85 -8.66
C ALA A 106 -15.92 2.12 -7.26
N CYS A 107 -15.16 2.75 -6.36
CA CYS A 107 -15.61 3.08 -4.99
C CYS A 107 -16.08 4.54 -4.86
N LEU A 108 -15.95 5.36 -5.91
CA LEU A 108 -16.26 6.78 -5.83
C LEU A 108 -17.74 6.99 -5.47
N SER A 109 -17.96 7.67 -4.37
CA SER A 109 -19.28 8.00 -3.82
C SER A 109 -19.13 9.14 -2.80
N PRO A 110 -20.22 9.78 -2.38
CA PRO A 110 -20.15 10.78 -1.30
C PRO A 110 -19.66 10.24 0.06
N ALA A 111 -19.62 8.92 0.22
CA ALA A 111 -19.09 8.28 1.42
C ALA A 111 -17.57 8.16 1.44
N LEU A 112 -16.91 8.21 0.29
CA LEU A 112 -15.45 8.03 0.20
C LEU A 112 -14.74 9.31 0.69
N GLU A 113 -14.05 9.18 1.83
CA GLU A 113 -13.37 10.29 2.52
C GLU A 113 -11.86 10.29 2.27
N ARG A 114 -11.23 9.09 2.18
CA ARG A 114 -9.76 9.01 2.14
C ARG A 114 -9.24 7.83 1.33
N VAL A 115 -8.11 8.09 0.63
CA VAL A 115 -7.32 7.05 -0.03
C VAL A 115 -5.87 7.12 0.47
N ILE A 116 -5.36 5.98 0.92
CA ILE A 116 -3.96 5.79 1.33
C ILE A 116 -3.32 4.88 0.29
N PHE A 117 -2.30 5.36 -0.40
CA PHE A 117 -1.52 4.61 -1.38
C PHE A 117 -0.19 4.17 -0.78
N ILE A 118 0.07 2.88 -0.76
CA ILE A 118 1.35 2.33 -0.32
C ILE A 118 2.35 2.46 -1.47
N SER A 119 3.13 3.51 -1.42
CA SER A 119 4.23 3.82 -2.32
C SER A 119 5.57 3.31 -1.76
N SER A 120 6.67 3.74 -2.31
CA SER A 120 8.01 3.29 -1.93
C SER A 120 9.02 4.43 -1.92
N SER A 121 10.01 4.36 -1.06
CA SER A 121 11.20 5.23 -1.09
C SER A 121 12.00 5.15 -2.40
N ALA A 122 11.69 4.20 -3.30
CA ALA A 122 12.26 4.12 -4.64
C ALA A 122 12.00 5.36 -5.51
N VAL A 123 11.00 6.17 -5.16
CA VAL A 123 10.68 7.44 -5.84
C VAL A 123 11.78 8.49 -5.67
N TYR A 124 12.57 8.43 -4.61
CA TYR A 124 13.60 9.44 -4.33
C TYR A 124 14.88 9.26 -5.18
N GLY A 125 15.22 8.03 -5.59
CA GLY A 125 16.48 7.77 -6.29
C GLY A 125 17.71 7.91 -5.38
N ASN A 126 18.79 8.54 -5.86
CA ASN A 126 20.02 8.76 -5.11
C ASN A 126 20.19 10.24 -4.75
N HIS A 127 20.29 10.55 -3.48
CA HIS A 127 20.49 11.89 -2.93
C HIS A 127 21.88 12.09 -2.31
N GLU A 128 22.89 11.31 -2.72
CA GLU A 128 24.29 11.50 -2.32
C GLU A 128 24.47 11.55 -0.79
N ASP A 129 23.99 10.55 -0.09
CA ASP A 129 24.02 10.40 1.38
C ASP A 129 23.25 11.48 2.16
N ARG A 130 22.46 12.33 1.51
CA ARG A 130 21.61 13.30 2.19
C ARG A 130 20.31 12.66 2.69
N TRP A 131 19.82 13.16 3.82
CA TRP A 131 18.50 12.82 4.30
C TRP A 131 17.43 13.29 3.32
N VAL A 132 16.38 12.49 3.16
CA VAL A 132 15.19 12.81 2.37
C VAL A 132 13.97 12.83 3.27
N ASP A 133 13.03 13.72 2.95
CA ASP A 133 11.73 13.85 3.58
C ASP A 133 10.61 13.94 2.52
N GLU A 134 9.37 14.17 2.93
CA GLU A 134 8.22 14.26 2.03
C GLU A 134 8.30 15.45 1.05
N ASN A 135 9.09 16.49 1.34
CA ASN A 135 9.29 17.67 0.51
C ASN A 135 10.46 17.52 -0.48
N THR A 136 11.29 16.49 -0.27
CA THR A 136 12.42 16.23 -1.15
C THR A 136 11.94 15.85 -2.55
N PRO A 137 12.44 16.50 -3.61
CA PRO A 137 12.05 16.18 -4.99
C PRO A 137 12.29 14.71 -5.32
N THR A 138 11.33 14.09 -5.98
CA THR A 138 11.47 12.72 -6.49
C THR A 138 12.41 12.71 -7.70
N ALA A 139 13.31 11.73 -7.75
CA ALA A 139 14.28 11.54 -8.82
C ALA A 139 14.56 10.05 -9.07
N PRO A 140 13.54 9.26 -9.45
CA PRO A 140 13.69 7.82 -9.60
C PRO A 140 14.71 7.47 -10.69
N LYS A 141 15.51 6.42 -10.44
CA LYS A 141 16.51 5.93 -11.40
C LYS A 141 16.03 4.73 -12.23
N HIS A 142 14.93 4.15 -11.85
CA HIS A 142 14.42 2.92 -12.44
C HIS A 142 12.91 3.02 -12.65
N PHE A 143 12.40 2.25 -13.62
CA PHE A 143 10.99 2.24 -14.02
C PHE A 143 10.02 2.04 -12.85
N ASN A 144 10.40 1.27 -11.83
CA ASN A 144 9.55 1.03 -10.66
C ASN A 144 9.30 2.31 -9.86
N GLY A 145 10.30 3.15 -9.68
CA GLY A 145 10.14 4.46 -9.06
C GLY A 145 9.40 5.45 -9.97
N GLU A 146 9.67 5.43 -11.28
CA GLU A 146 8.98 6.28 -12.25
C GLU A 146 7.47 6.03 -12.26
N VAL A 147 7.03 4.77 -12.32
CA VAL A 147 5.61 4.41 -12.28
C VAL A 147 4.97 4.80 -10.95
N LEU A 148 5.68 4.64 -9.83
CA LEU A 148 5.16 5.07 -8.53
C LEU A 148 5.01 6.59 -8.46
N CYS A 149 5.95 7.38 -9.01
CA CYS A 149 5.81 8.83 -9.11
C CYS A 149 4.60 9.23 -9.97
N GLU A 150 4.38 8.56 -11.12
CA GLU A 150 3.20 8.78 -11.97
C GLU A 150 1.89 8.52 -11.21
N ALA A 151 1.85 7.42 -10.44
CA ALA A 151 0.70 7.06 -9.62
C ALA A 151 0.46 8.04 -8.45
N GLU A 152 1.51 8.47 -7.74
CA GLU A 152 1.42 9.47 -6.67
C GLU A 152 0.90 10.80 -7.20
N GLN A 153 1.47 11.27 -8.31
CA GLN A 153 1.06 12.53 -8.94
C GLN A 153 -0.42 12.48 -9.33
N TRP A 154 -0.82 11.43 -10.05
CA TRP A 154 -2.21 11.25 -10.43
C TRP A 154 -3.15 11.25 -9.22
N LEU A 155 -2.81 10.48 -8.15
CA LEU A 155 -3.63 10.39 -6.95
C LEU A 155 -3.80 11.74 -6.26
N LEU A 156 -2.72 12.50 -6.12
CA LEU A 156 -2.75 13.82 -5.47
C LEU A 156 -3.55 14.84 -6.28
N GLU A 157 -3.45 14.83 -7.61
CA GLU A 157 -4.23 15.68 -8.50
C GLU A 157 -5.72 15.30 -8.47
N TYR A 158 -6.01 13.99 -8.53
CA TYR A 158 -7.37 13.46 -8.42
C TYR A 158 -8.02 13.85 -7.09
N GLY A 159 -7.27 13.69 -5.99
CA GLY A 159 -7.73 14.07 -4.66
C GLY A 159 -8.12 15.55 -4.56
N ARG A 160 -7.30 16.43 -5.11
CA ARG A 160 -7.61 17.89 -5.13
C ARG A 160 -8.88 18.19 -5.92
N SER A 161 -9.03 17.59 -7.10
CA SER A 161 -10.18 17.85 -7.99
C SER A 161 -11.51 17.30 -7.44
N HIS A 162 -11.46 16.24 -6.62
CA HIS A 162 -12.64 15.58 -6.05
C HIS A 162 -12.84 15.85 -4.55
N GLN A 163 -12.03 16.74 -3.94
CA GLN A 163 -12.06 17.04 -2.50
C GLN A 163 -11.87 15.79 -1.63
N LEU A 164 -11.12 14.81 -2.15
CA LEU A 164 -10.82 13.54 -1.51
C LEU A 164 -9.47 13.64 -0.78
N GLN A 165 -9.42 13.21 0.48
CA GLN A 165 -8.14 13.17 1.22
C GLN A 165 -7.27 12.05 0.67
N THR A 166 -6.05 12.38 0.25
CA THR A 166 -5.10 11.41 -0.31
C THR A 166 -3.77 11.44 0.41
N ILE A 167 -3.21 10.25 0.66
CA ILE A 167 -1.93 10.08 1.35
C ILE A 167 -1.10 9.08 0.55
N CYS A 168 0.17 9.42 0.28
CA CYS A 168 1.16 8.50 -0.30
C CYS A 168 2.17 8.11 0.78
N LEU A 169 2.15 6.85 1.23
CA LEU A 169 3.12 6.32 2.18
C LEU A 169 4.32 5.74 1.43
N ARG A 170 5.43 6.46 1.39
CA ARG A 170 6.69 6.07 0.73
C ARG A 170 7.49 5.14 1.64
N LEU A 171 7.04 3.90 1.78
CA LEU A 171 7.68 2.92 2.66
C LEU A 171 9.08 2.56 2.17
N SER A 172 10.01 2.45 3.11
CA SER A 172 11.33 1.89 2.87
C SER A 172 11.28 0.36 2.70
N GLY A 173 12.41 -0.29 2.46
CA GLY A 173 12.44 -1.74 2.27
C GLY A 173 11.84 -2.49 3.45
N ILE A 174 10.70 -3.14 3.25
CA ILE A 174 9.98 -3.84 4.31
C ILE A 174 10.70 -5.14 4.66
N TYR A 175 10.89 -5.41 5.95
CA TYR A 175 11.45 -6.66 6.49
C TYR A 175 10.60 -7.19 7.64
N GLY A 176 10.85 -8.43 8.07
CA GLY A 176 10.17 -9.06 9.19
C GLY A 176 9.70 -10.48 8.88
N PRO A 177 8.83 -11.07 9.70
CA PRO A 177 8.32 -12.43 9.49
C PRO A 177 7.70 -12.60 8.09
N GLY A 178 8.13 -13.64 7.37
CA GLY A 178 7.71 -13.91 5.99
C GLY A 178 8.47 -13.10 4.91
N ARG A 179 9.38 -12.20 5.28
CA ARG A 179 10.15 -11.32 4.38
C ARG A 179 11.65 -11.48 4.59
N ASN A 180 12.14 -12.72 4.45
CA ASN A 180 13.49 -13.15 4.83
C ASN A 180 14.52 -13.04 3.69
N PHE A 181 14.21 -12.37 2.58
CA PHE A 181 15.05 -12.36 1.37
C PHE A 181 16.55 -12.11 1.64
N LEU A 182 16.89 -11.14 2.50
CA LEU A 182 18.29 -10.87 2.83
C LEU A 182 18.91 -11.97 3.70
N LEU A 183 18.15 -12.51 4.67
CA LEU A 183 18.60 -13.58 5.53
C LEU A 183 18.83 -14.87 4.73
N ASP A 184 17.95 -15.16 3.78
CA ASP A 184 18.07 -16.33 2.92
C ASP A 184 19.28 -16.21 1.99
N ARG A 185 19.54 -15.03 1.43
CA ARG A 185 20.76 -14.77 0.66
C ARG A 185 22.02 -14.93 1.49
N LEU A 186 22.03 -14.45 2.74
CA LEU A 186 23.15 -14.64 3.67
C LEU A 186 23.37 -16.14 3.96
N ARG A 187 22.32 -16.89 4.28
CA ARG A 187 22.38 -18.33 4.53
C ARG A 187 22.92 -19.13 3.34
N LEU A 188 22.60 -18.69 2.13
CA LEU A 188 23.04 -19.31 0.87
C LEU A 188 24.44 -18.84 0.42
N GLY A 189 25.10 -17.97 1.19
CA GLY A 189 26.41 -17.40 0.77
C GLY A 189 26.31 -16.48 -0.45
N GLN A 190 25.11 -15.98 -0.79
CA GLN A 190 24.85 -15.14 -1.97
C GLN A 190 24.79 -13.64 -1.64
N ALA A 191 24.99 -13.28 -0.38
CA ALA A 191 25.05 -11.89 0.00
C ALA A 191 26.41 -11.29 -0.42
N SER A 192 26.35 -10.08 -0.98
CA SER A 192 27.54 -9.30 -1.32
C SER A 192 27.36 -7.88 -0.80
N ALA A 193 28.45 -7.27 -0.36
CA ALA A 193 28.52 -5.86 -0.02
C ALA A 193 29.60 -5.19 -0.87
N PRO A 194 29.38 -3.95 -1.34
CA PRO A 194 30.44 -3.19 -2.00
C PRO A 194 31.59 -2.95 -1.03
N LEU A 195 32.83 -3.10 -1.51
CA LEU A 195 34.03 -2.79 -0.73
C LEU A 195 34.33 -1.28 -0.86
N GLY A 196 34.43 -0.61 0.26
CA GLY A 196 35.00 0.73 0.33
C GLY A 196 34.01 1.89 0.45
N ASP A 197 32.80 1.79 -0.03
CA ASP A 197 31.80 2.88 0.03
C ASP A 197 30.77 2.66 1.13
N ARG A 198 30.34 3.75 1.76
CA ARG A 198 29.21 3.71 2.69
C ARG A 198 27.94 3.36 1.89
N HIS A 199 27.23 2.32 2.31
CA HIS A 199 25.96 1.95 1.72
C HIS A 199 24.86 2.04 2.76
N TRP A 200 24.04 3.07 2.66
CA TRP A 200 22.90 3.28 3.53
C TRP A 200 21.76 2.33 3.15
N VAL A 201 21.21 1.68 4.14
CA VAL A 201 20.06 0.77 3.97
C VAL A 201 18.93 1.29 4.85
N ASN A 202 17.87 1.75 4.21
CA ASN A 202 16.66 2.16 4.89
C ASN A 202 15.66 1.00 4.93
N ARG A 203 15.14 0.69 6.12
CA ARG A 203 14.24 -0.46 6.35
C ARG A 203 13.14 -0.09 7.33
N ILE A 204 11.97 -0.69 7.14
CA ILE A 204 10.83 -0.63 8.07
C ILE A 204 10.38 -2.04 8.41
N HIS A 205 10.09 -2.32 9.68
CA HIS A 205 9.51 -3.59 10.06
C HIS A 205 8.07 -3.71 9.54
N VAL A 206 7.64 -4.91 9.15
CA VAL A 206 6.33 -5.10 8.51
C VAL A 206 5.16 -4.74 9.44
N GLU A 207 5.31 -4.93 10.75
CA GLU A 207 4.29 -4.52 11.72
C GLU A 207 4.20 -2.99 11.84
N ASP A 208 5.35 -2.28 11.82
CA ASP A 208 5.38 -0.82 11.84
C ASP A 208 4.82 -0.24 10.54
N ALA A 209 5.11 -0.91 9.40
CA ALA A 209 4.53 -0.53 8.11
C ALA A 209 3.01 -0.74 8.05
N ALA A 210 2.47 -1.69 8.81
CA ALA A 210 1.03 -1.91 8.94
C ALA A 210 0.38 -0.93 9.93
N ALA A 211 1.16 -0.39 10.87
CA ALA A 211 0.68 0.56 11.88
C ALA A 211 0.72 2.03 11.43
N ALA A 212 1.51 2.33 10.37
CA ALA A 212 1.66 3.68 9.83
C ALA A 212 0.42 4.16 9.09
#